data_6e16344079b17e864b94e58138c02407
#
_entry.id   6e16344079b17e864b94e58138c02407
#
_cell.length_a   1.000
_cell.length_b   1.000
_cell.length_c   1.000
_cell.angle_alpha   90.00
_cell.angle_beta   90.00
_cell.angle_gamma   90.00
#
_symmetry.space_group_name_H-M   'P 1'
#
loop_
_entity.id
_entity.type
_entity.pdbx_description
1 polymer ?
#
loop_
_entity_poly.entity_id
_entity_poly.type
_entity_poly.pdbx_seq_one_letter_code
_entity_poly.pdbx_strand_id
1 'polypeptide(L)'
;RDDSKAKDFWRTSQGGVCYATGTGGTITGFGAGKLRKGFGGCIIIDDPHKAHEASSKTIREGVIDWFQNTLESRTNSPDTPIIVIMQRLHEDDLAGWLLGDRKDGVPVAGGNGEVWEHLCLSAIQEDGSALWPAKHNIQKLRQMEQAAPYVFAGQYRQMPSPPAGGFFKPDNIQIV
;
A
#
# COMPACT_ATOMS: atom_id res chain seq x y z
N ARG A 1 4.46 24.96 -27.67
CA ARG A 1 4.02 23.92 -26.73
C ARG A 1 4.67 24.21 -25.41
N ASP A 2 3.93 24.79 -24.49
CA ASP A 2 4.38 24.95 -23.12
C ASP A 2 4.12 23.61 -22.40
N ASP A 3 4.96 22.61 -22.66
CA ASP A 3 4.99 21.41 -21.85
C ASP A 3 5.56 21.83 -20.50
N SER A 4 4.70 21.94 -19.50
CA SER A 4 5.14 22.16 -18.12
C SER A 4 6.12 21.06 -17.74
N LYS A 5 7.39 21.41 -17.56
CA LYS A 5 8.45 20.53 -17.06
C LYS A 5 8.55 20.55 -15.54
N ALA A 6 7.51 21.01 -14.86
CA ALA A 6 7.44 20.96 -13.41
C ALA A 6 7.46 19.51 -12.94
N LYS A 7 8.18 19.21 -11.86
CA LYS A 7 8.29 17.84 -11.33
C LYS A 7 6.98 17.32 -10.73
N ASP A 8 6.12 18.21 -10.35
CA ASP A 8 4.87 17.97 -9.63
C ASP A 8 3.60 18.18 -10.45
N PHE A 9 3.72 18.81 -11.63
CA PHE A 9 2.58 19.09 -12.51
C PHE A 9 2.99 19.05 -13.97
N TRP A 10 2.36 18.18 -14.77
CA TRP A 10 2.58 18.13 -16.22
C TRP A 10 1.31 17.76 -16.99
N ARG A 11 1.32 18.08 -18.27
CA ARG A 11 0.24 17.79 -19.20
C ARG A 11 0.72 16.84 -20.30
N THR A 12 -0.16 15.94 -20.70
CA THR A 12 0.07 15.09 -21.88
C THR A 12 -0.33 15.82 -23.16
N SER A 13 0.20 15.38 -24.30
CA SER A 13 -0.16 15.92 -25.62
C SER A 13 -1.64 15.73 -25.97
N GLN A 14 -2.33 14.83 -25.29
CA GLN A 14 -3.76 14.54 -25.46
C GLN A 14 -4.64 15.34 -24.48
N GLY A 15 -4.08 16.29 -23.74
CA GLY A 15 -4.81 17.13 -22.79
C GLY A 15 -5.01 16.51 -21.41
N GLY A 16 -4.46 15.33 -21.15
CA GLY A 16 -4.44 14.76 -19.80
C GLY A 16 -3.52 15.56 -18.87
N VAL A 17 -3.82 15.52 -17.57
CA VAL A 17 -3.06 16.21 -16.53
C VAL A 17 -2.60 15.17 -15.52
N CYS A 18 -1.36 15.29 -15.07
CA CYS A 18 -0.85 14.57 -13.89
C CYS A 18 -0.38 15.61 -12.87
N TYR A 19 -0.80 15.42 -11.64
CA TYR A 19 -0.32 16.16 -10.48
C TYR A 19 0.25 15.19 -9.47
N ALA A 20 1.46 15.43 -8.98
CA ALA A 20 2.16 14.61 -8.01
C ALA A 20 2.51 15.44 -6.77
N THR A 21 2.29 14.86 -5.59
CA THR A 21 2.63 15.48 -4.32
C THR A 21 2.95 14.41 -3.28
N GLY A 22 3.65 14.76 -2.21
CA GLY A 22 3.87 13.85 -1.07
C GLY A 22 2.66 13.78 -0.14
N THR A 23 2.63 12.76 0.72
CA THR A 23 1.66 12.66 1.83
C THR A 23 1.76 13.90 2.71
N GLY A 24 0.63 14.56 2.98
CA GLY A 24 0.60 15.85 3.67
C GLY A 24 0.83 17.06 2.77
N GLY A 25 1.14 16.89 1.48
CA GLY A 25 1.19 17.97 0.50
C GLY A 25 -0.20 18.50 0.15
N THR A 26 -0.24 19.74 -0.36
CA THR A 26 -1.51 20.40 -0.73
C THR A 26 -2.04 19.83 -2.04
N ILE A 27 -3.19 19.15 -1.99
CA ILE A 27 -3.94 18.69 -3.17
C ILE A 27 -5.26 19.44 -3.36
N THR A 28 -5.39 20.58 -2.68
CA THR A 28 -6.58 21.44 -2.76
C THR A 28 -6.74 22.00 -4.17
N GLY A 29 -7.94 21.90 -4.74
CA GLY A 29 -8.22 22.37 -6.10
C GLY A 29 -7.94 21.35 -7.21
N PHE A 30 -7.35 20.20 -6.88
CA PHE A 30 -7.17 19.08 -7.80
C PHE A 30 -8.13 17.94 -7.48
N GLY A 31 -8.61 17.25 -8.52
CA GLY A 31 -9.41 16.05 -8.40
C GLY A 31 -9.15 15.15 -9.61
N ALA A 32 -9.26 13.84 -9.40
CA ALA A 32 -9.12 12.83 -10.42
C ALA A 32 -10.48 12.35 -10.93
N GLY A 33 -10.48 11.83 -12.16
CA GLY A 33 -11.70 11.34 -12.79
C GLY A 33 -12.48 12.43 -13.52
N LYS A 34 -13.66 12.05 -14.01
CA LYS A 34 -14.56 12.94 -14.75
C LYS A 34 -16.01 12.63 -14.40
N LEU A 35 -16.87 13.62 -14.49
CA LEU A 35 -18.30 13.50 -14.21
C LEU A 35 -19.11 12.71 -15.26
N ARG A 36 -18.51 12.37 -16.39
CA ARG A 36 -19.15 11.60 -17.46
C ARG A 36 -18.68 10.15 -17.48
N LYS A 37 -19.48 9.24 -18.04
CA LYS A 37 -19.15 7.82 -18.15
C LYS A 37 -17.78 7.55 -18.78
N GLY A 38 -17.13 6.48 -18.32
CA GLY A 38 -15.86 5.97 -18.78
C GLY A 38 -14.67 6.51 -17.99
N PHE A 39 -13.52 5.88 -18.16
CA PHE A 39 -12.28 6.24 -17.47
C PHE A 39 -11.89 7.70 -17.72
N GLY A 40 -11.60 8.42 -16.68
CA GLY A 40 -11.25 9.85 -16.72
C GLY A 40 -10.04 10.22 -15.89
N GLY A 41 -9.28 9.21 -15.45
CA GLY A 41 -8.14 9.37 -14.55
C GLY A 41 -8.32 8.54 -13.28
N CYS A 42 -7.31 8.50 -12.44
CA CYS A 42 -7.28 7.77 -11.17
C CYS A 42 -6.45 8.55 -10.16
N ILE A 43 -6.55 8.16 -8.90
CA ILE A 43 -5.62 8.55 -7.85
C ILE A 43 -4.65 7.36 -7.65
N ILE A 44 -3.36 7.63 -7.63
CA ILE A 44 -2.33 6.63 -7.32
C ILE A 44 -1.62 7.09 -6.04
N ILE A 45 -1.60 6.21 -5.05
CA ILE A 45 -0.85 6.37 -3.80
C ILE A 45 0.31 5.38 -3.86
N ASP A 46 1.53 5.92 -3.89
CA ASP A 46 2.75 5.13 -4.02
C ASP A 46 3.59 5.27 -2.74
N ASP A 47 3.81 4.14 -2.04
CA ASP A 47 4.55 4.03 -0.80
C ASP A 47 4.23 5.15 0.23
N PRO A 48 2.98 5.26 0.74
CA PRO A 48 2.57 6.35 1.62
C PRO A 48 3.26 6.34 2.99
N HIS A 49 3.87 5.24 3.37
CA HIS A 49 4.62 5.07 4.61
C HIS A 49 6.11 4.90 4.34
N LYS A 50 6.95 5.58 5.13
CA LYS A 50 8.38 5.32 5.14
C LYS A 50 8.71 4.17 6.10
N ALA A 51 9.55 3.24 5.67
CA ALA A 51 9.85 2.02 6.42
C ALA A 51 10.32 2.28 7.86
N HIS A 52 11.16 3.31 8.08
CA HIS A 52 11.67 3.65 9.42
C HIS A 52 10.65 4.35 10.33
N GLU A 53 9.56 4.86 9.76
CA GLU A 53 8.48 5.57 10.47
C GLU A 53 7.26 4.66 10.74
N ALA A 54 7.15 3.54 10.02
CA ALA A 54 5.98 2.67 10.05
C ALA A 54 5.72 1.98 11.41
N SER A 55 6.72 1.90 12.29
CA SER A 55 6.56 1.43 13.67
C SER A 55 5.81 2.43 14.56
N SER A 56 5.81 3.73 14.22
CA SER A 56 5.12 4.76 14.96
C SER A 56 3.61 4.76 14.69
N LYS A 57 2.81 4.49 15.72
CA LYS A 57 1.36 4.53 15.65
C LYS A 57 0.85 5.90 15.17
N THR A 58 1.36 6.98 15.75
CA THR A 58 0.95 8.35 15.41
C THR A 58 1.21 8.68 13.93
N ILE A 59 2.33 8.20 13.36
CA ILE A 59 2.62 8.44 11.94
C ILE A 59 1.70 7.62 11.06
N ARG A 60 1.41 6.35 11.40
CA ARG A 60 0.46 5.53 10.64
C ARG A 60 -0.94 6.15 10.65
N GLU A 61 -1.43 6.54 11.83
CA GLU A 61 -2.72 7.23 11.99
C GLU A 61 -2.78 8.53 11.18
N GLY A 62 -1.68 9.30 11.14
CA GLY A 62 -1.60 10.52 10.34
C GLY A 62 -1.74 10.28 8.83
N VAL A 63 -1.26 9.14 8.31
CA VAL A 63 -1.47 8.76 6.90
C VAL A 63 -2.93 8.37 6.65
N ILE A 64 -3.55 7.64 7.57
CA ILE A 64 -4.97 7.28 7.49
C ILE A 64 -5.85 8.53 7.55
N ASP A 65 -5.57 9.45 8.47
CA ASP A 65 -6.27 10.73 8.57
C ASP A 65 -6.15 11.57 7.30
N TRP A 66 -4.95 11.60 6.70
CA TRP A 66 -4.74 12.27 5.43
C TRP A 66 -5.55 11.62 4.30
N PHE A 67 -5.60 10.28 4.24
CA PHE A 67 -6.41 9.57 3.27
C PHE A 67 -7.90 9.97 3.42
N GLN A 68 -8.47 9.86 4.61
CA GLN A 68 -9.88 10.14 4.87
C GLN A 68 -10.24 11.62 4.67
N ASN A 69 -9.46 12.52 5.26
CA ASN A 69 -9.83 13.94 5.34
C ASN A 69 -9.41 14.74 4.11
N THR A 70 -8.48 14.23 3.31
CA THR A 70 -7.92 15.00 2.21
C THR A 70 -8.06 14.30 0.87
N LEU A 71 -7.66 13.03 0.75
CA LEU A 71 -7.51 12.37 -0.53
C LEU A 71 -8.83 11.79 -1.04
N GLU A 72 -9.60 11.14 -0.22
CA GLU A 72 -10.83 10.44 -0.60
C GLU A 72 -11.84 11.38 -1.26
N SER A 73 -11.93 12.62 -0.79
CA SER A 73 -12.78 13.67 -1.39
C SER A 73 -12.29 14.21 -2.74
N ARG A 74 -11.16 13.70 -3.27
CA ARG A 74 -10.58 14.15 -4.56
C ARG A 74 -11.05 13.34 -5.75
N THR A 75 -11.90 12.36 -5.57
CA THR A 75 -12.56 11.66 -6.67
C THR A 75 -13.71 12.50 -7.23
N ASN A 76 -13.69 12.76 -8.55
CA ASN A 76 -14.73 13.55 -9.23
C ASN A 76 -15.97 12.71 -9.59
N SER A 77 -15.91 11.40 -9.42
CA SER A 77 -17.05 10.49 -9.63
C SER A 77 -16.85 9.21 -8.80
N PRO A 78 -17.93 8.48 -8.49
CA PRO A 78 -17.84 7.18 -7.81
C PRO A 78 -17.03 6.14 -8.58
N ASP A 79 -16.93 6.29 -9.90
CA ASP A 79 -16.19 5.37 -10.79
C ASP A 79 -14.70 5.75 -10.89
N THR A 80 -14.22 6.74 -10.13
CA THR A 80 -12.81 7.14 -10.16
C THR A 80 -11.98 6.16 -9.33
N PRO A 81 -11.07 5.37 -9.94
CA PRO A 81 -10.28 4.41 -9.18
C PRO A 81 -9.28 5.11 -8.24
N ILE A 82 -9.11 4.54 -7.05
CA ILE A 82 -7.99 4.81 -6.16
C ILE A 82 -7.13 3.55 -6.14
N ILE A 83 -5.84 3.70 -6.46
CA ILE A 83 -4.87 2.60 -6.54
C ILE A 83 -3.80 2.83 -5.48
N VAL A 84 -3.64 1.90 -4.56
CA VAL A 84 -2.59 1.94 -3.54
C VAL A 84 -1.53 0.91 -3.89
N ILE A 85 -0.30 1.37 -4.07
CA ILE A 85 0.88 0.56 -4.34
C ILE A 85 1.81 0.75 -3.15
N MET A 86 2.10 -0.30 -2.41
CA MET A 86 2.99 -0.21 -1.25
C MET A 86 3.50 -1.57 -0.80
N GLN A 87 4.61 -1.53 -0.08
CA GLN A 87 5.05 -2.66 0.74
C GLN A 87 4.25 -2.68 2.03
N ARG A 88 3.98 -3.86 2.57
CA ARG A 88 3.39 -3.99 3.90
C ARG A 88 4.50 -3.78 4.95
N LEU A 89 4.32 -2.77 5.78
CA LEU A 89 5.31 -2.36 6.79
C LEU A 89 4.82 -2.60 8.21
N HIS A 90 3.51 -2.64 8.41
CA HIS A 90 2.84 -2.89 9.68
C HIS A 90 1.44 -3.45 9.43
N GLU A 91 0.88 -4.17 10.41
CA GLU A 91 -0.49 -4.69 10.32
C GLU A 91 -1.51 -3.55 10.11
N ASP A 92 -1.34 -2.46 10.86
CA ASP A 92 -2.17 -1.25 10.80
C ASP A 92 -1.58 -0.18 9.87
N ASP A 93 -0.89 -0.54 8.81
CA ASP A 93 -0.53 0.42 7.75
C ASP A 93 -1.78 0.78 6.91
N LEU A 94 -1.65 1.74 5.99
CA LEU A 94 -2.79 2.16 5.17
C LEU A 94 -3.45 0.99 4.46
N ALA A 95 -2.67 0.06 3.88
CA ALA A 95 -3.23 -1.12 3.23
C ALA A 95 -3.95 -2.04 4.22
N GLY A 96 -3.40 -2.26 5.43
CA GLY A 96 -4.05 -3.04 6.47
C GLY A 96 -5.40 -2.45 6.88
N TRP A 97 -5.45 -1.13 7.07
CA TRP A 97 -6.66 -0.42 7.39
C TRP A 97 -7.71 -0.48 6.26
N LEU A 98 -7.29 -0.30 4.99
CA LEU A 98 -8.18 -0.40 3.83
C LEU A 98 -8.70 -1.82 3.57
N LEU A 99 -7.90 -2.83 3.87
CA LEU A 99 -8.27 -4.23 3.66
C LEU A 99 -9.19 -4.78 4.75
N GLY A 100 -9.21 -4.15 5.93
CA GLY A 100 -9.97 -4.61 7.08
C GLY A 100 -9.48 -5.96 7.63
N ASP A 101 -10.21 -6.51 8.58
CA ASP A 101 -9.91 -7.80 9.21
C ASP A 101 -10.40 -8.97 8.34
N ARG A 102 -9.66 -9.24 7.28
CA ARG A 102 -9.96 -10.34 6.34
C ARG A 102 -9.70 -11.68 7.01
N LYS A 103 -10.77 -12.46 7.21
CA LYS A 103 -10.67 -13.84 7.66
C LYS A 103 -10.79 -14.77 6.46
N ASP A 104 -9.89 -15.75 6.38
CA ASP A 104 -9.88 -16.78 5.32
C ASP A 104 -9.85 -16.24 3.88
N GLY A 105 -9.25 -15.05 3.69
CA GLY A 105 -9.14 -14.43 2.37
C GLY A 105 -10.44 -13.82 1.83
N VAL A 106 -11.53 -13.85 2.59
CA VAL A 106 -12.80 -13.26 2.18
C VAL A 106 -12.71 -11.74 2.25
N PRO A 107 -12.99 -11.01 1.16
CA PRO A 107 -13.02 -9.56 1.18
C PRO A 107 -14.08 -9.02 2.12
N VAL A 108 -13.70 -8.07 2.97
CA VAL A 108 -14.58 -7.37 3.89
C VAL A 108 -14.45 -5.86 3.70
N ALA A 109 -15.42 -5.10 4.17
CA ALA A 109 -15.31 -3.65 4.19
C ALA A 109 -14.15 -3.22 5.08
N GLY A 110 -13.28 -2.38 4.56
CA GLY A 110 -12.16 -1.81 5.30
C GLY A 110 -12.55 -0.62 6.16
N GLY A 111 -11.55 0.09 6.66
CA GLY A 111 -11.75 1.22 7.57
C GLY A 111 -12.50 2.40 6.95
N ASN A 112 -12.53 2.54 5.62
CA ASN A 112 -13.34 3.53 4.92
C ASN A 112 -14.75 3.01 4.54
N GLY A 113 -15.11 1.80 4.92
CA GLY A 113 -16.41 1.19 4.64
C GLY A 113 -16.52 0.54 3.25
N GLU A 114 -15.48 0.57 2.44
CA GLU A 114 -15.46 -0.02 1.10
C GLU A 114 -14.73 -1.37 1.09
N VAL A 115 -15.09 -2.21 0.12
CA VAL A 115 -14.38 -3.48 -0.15
C VAL A 115 -13.31 -3.23 -1.19
N TRP A 116 -12.05 -3.46 -0.81
CA TRP A 116 -10.89 -3.25 -1.67
C TRP A 116 -10.47 -4.53 -2.36
N GLU A 117 -10.20 -4.44 -3.67
CA GLU A 117 -9.51 -5.49 -4.39
C GLU A 117 -8.05 -5.56 -3.95
N HIS A 118 -7.53 -6.77 -3.69
CA HIS A 118 -6.17 -6.95 -3.18
C HIS A 118 -5.36 -7.84 -4.10
N LEU A 119 -4.31 -7.26 -4.67
CA LEU A 119 -3.27 -8.00 -5.38
C LEU A 119 -2.03 -8.12 -4.49
N CYS A 120 -1.75 -9.32 -3.99
CA CYS A 120 -0.57 -9.60 -3.17
C CYS A 120 0.49 -10.31 -3.99
N LEU A 121 1.69 -9.71 -4.07
CA LEU A 121 2.84 -10.26 -4.79
C LEU A 121 3.93 -10.64 -3.79
N SER A 122 3.84 -11.83 -3.21
CA SER A 122 4.88 -12.36 -2.32
C SER A 122 6.16 -12.69 -3.09
N ALA A 123 7.32 -12.32 -2.55
CA ALA A 123 8.62 -12.62 -3.17
C ALA A 123 8.94 -14.11 -3.23
N ILE A 124 8.36 -14.90 -2.32
CA ILE A 124 8.40 -16.37 -2.39
C ILE A 124 6.96 -16.83 -2.61
N GLN A 125 6.75 -17.57 -3.69
CA GLN A 125 5.45 -18.07 -4.10
C GLN A 125 5.04 -19.29 -3.26
N GLU A 126 3.79 -19.73 -3.38
CA GLU A 126 3.25 -20.90 -2.65
C GLU A 126 4.00 -22.19 -2.96
N ASP A 127 4.48 -22.36 -4.19
CA ASP A 127 5.30 -23.50 -4.62
C ASP A 127 6.76 -23.41 -4.13
N GLY A 128 7.11 -22.38 -3.37
CA GLY A 128 8.46 -22.14 -2.86
C GLY A 128 9.41 -21.48 -3.86
N SER A 129 8.98 -21.17 -5.07
CA SER A 129 9.80 -20.48 -6.08
C SER A 129 9.93 -18.98 -5.76
N ALA A 130 10.94 -18.33 -6.34
CA ALA A 130 11.07 -16.88 -6.28
C ALA A 130 10.16 -16.22 -7.34
N LEU A 131 9.42 -15.18 -6.95
CA LEU A 131 8.59 -14.38 -7.88
C LEU A 131 9.41 -13.81 -9.03
N TRP A 132 10.61 -13.31 -8.75
CA TRP A 132 11.50 -12.75 -9.75
C TRP A 132 12.94 -13.24 -9.56
N PRO A 133 13.27 -14.45 -10.07
CA PRO A 133 14.57 -15.09 -9.87
C PRO A 133 15.77 -14.30 -10.40
N ALA A 134 15.55 -13.49 -11.45
CA ALA A 134 16.60 -12.65 -12.02
C ALA A 134 17.03 -11.51 -11.09
N LYS A 135 16.16 -11.02 -10.19
CA LYS A 135 16.48 -10.02 -9.18
C LYS A 135 16.97 -10.67 -7.89
N HIS A 136 16.22 -11.64 -7.38
CA HIS A 136 16.52 -12.37 -6.17
C HIS A 136 16.18 -13.86 -6.38
N ASN A 137 17.19 -14.71 -6.46
CA ASN A 137 16.98 -16.14 -6.46
C ASN A 137 16.50 -16.63 -5.08
N ILE A 138 15.97 -17.84 -5.02
CA ILE A 138 15.39 -18.39 -3.78
C ILE A 138 16.40 -18.49 -2.64
N GLN A 139 17.65 -18.81 -2.92
CA GLN A 139 18.70 -18.90 -1.91
C GLN A 139 18.93 -17.53 -1.25
N LYS A 140 18.99 -16.47 -2.06
CA LYS A 140 19.15 -15.10 -1.54
C LYS A 140 17.95 -14.68 -0.71
N LEU A 141 16.73 -14.97 -1.15
CA LEU A 141 15.51 -14.67 -0.40
C LEU A 141 15.50 -15.38 0.96
N ARG A 142 15.90 -16.67 1.00
CA ARG A 142 15.98 -17.41 2.27
C ARG A 142 17.04 -16.85 3.22
N GLN A 143 18.20 -16.42 2.70
CA GLN A 143 19.22 -15.73 3.50
C GLN A 143 18.67 -14.42 4.11
N MET A 144 17.95 -13.63 3.32
CA MET A 144 17.34 -12.38 3.79
C MET A 144 16.27 -12.65 4.85
N GLU A 145 15.46 -13.68 4.66
CA GLU A 145 14.44 -14.11 5.63
C GLU A 145 15.06 -14.50 6.97
N GLN A 146 16.16 -15.25 6.95
CA GLN A 146 16.90 -15.63 8.17
C GLN A 146 17.56 -14.44 8.86
N ALA A 147 18.11 -13.51 8.09
CA ALA A 147 18.82 -12.35 8.64
C ALA A 147 17.88 -11.31 9.27
N ALA A 148 16.68 -11.12 8.72
CA ALA A 148 15.73 -10.12 9.17
C ALA A 148 14.27 -10.61 8.99
N PRO A 149 13.81 -11.60 9.76
CA PRO A 149 12.53 -12.28 9.53
C PRO A 149 11.33 -11.34 9.61
N TYR A 150 11.34 -10.38 10.53
CA TYR A 150 10.28 -9.39 10.66
C TYR A 150 10.17 -8.48 9.42
N VAL A 151 11.29 -7.92 8.96
CA VAL A 151 11.33 -7.07 7.77
C VAL A 151 10.93 -7.89 6.54
N PHE A 152 11.40 -9.13 6.45
CA PHE A 152 11.08 -10.02 5.34
C PHE A 152 9.59 -10.37 5.29
N ALA A 153 8.98 -10.67 6.43
CA ALA A 153 7.55 -10.97 6.53
C ALA A 153 6.70 -9.81 5.98
N GLY A 154 7.00 -8.58 6.34
CA GLY A 154 6.30 -7.40 5.82
C GLY A 154 6.64 -7.12 4.35
N GLN A 155 7.88 -6.74 4.08
CA GLN A 155 8.26 -6.16 2.78
C GLN A 155 8.34 -7.17 1.64
N TYR A 156 8.67 -8.43 1.92
CA TYR A 156 8.88 -9.45 0.90
C TYR A 156 7.75 -10.48 0.84
N ARG A 157 7.12 -10.81 1.96
CA ARG A 157 5.97 -11.71 1.97
C ARG A 157 4.62 -10.98 1.97
N GLN A 158 4.62 -9.65 2.19
CA GLN A 158 3.42 -8.82 2.31
C GLN A 158 2.51 -9.25 3.48
N MET A 159 3.09 -9.89 4.49
CA MET A 159 2.42 -10.40 5.69
C MET A 159 3.14 -9.85 6.93
N PRO A 160 2.96 -8.56 7.27
CA PRO A 160 3.57 -7.98 8.45
C PRO A 160 3.08 -8.69 9.71
N SER A 161 3.96 -8.84 10.68
CA SER A 161 3.67 -9.40 12.00
C SER A 161 4.21 -8.45 13.07
N PRO A 162 3.69 -8.49 14.32
CA PRO A 162 4.23 -7.66 15.39
C PRO A 162 5.73 -7.89 15.61
N PRO A 163 6.54 -6.83 15.89
CA PRO A 163 7.99 -6.93 16.04
C PRO A 163 8.45 -7.92 17.11
N ALA A 164 7.63 -8.18 18.11
CA ALA A 164 7.94 -9.04 19.25
C ALA A 164 7.49 -10.51 19.07
N GLY A 165 6.97 -10.90 17.88
CA GLY A 165 6.22 -12.15 17.76
C GLY A 165 5.19 -12.19 18.90
N GLY A 166 3.94 -12.55 18.74
CA GLY A 166 2.93 -12.42 19.81
C GLY A 166 3.44 -12.82 21.19
N PHE A 167 2.69 -12.50 22.23
CA PHE A 167 3.01 -12.76 23.64
C PHE A 167 3.43 -14.23 23.91
N PHE A 168 3.03 -15.13 23.01
CA PHE A 168 3.40 -16.54 23.01
C PHE A 168 4.30 -16.86 21.80
N LYS A 169 5.52 -17.29 22.05
CA LYS A 169 6.38 -17.90 21.03
C LYS A 169 5.93 -19.36 20.87
N PRO A 170 5.57 -19.81 19.65
CA PRO A 170 5.15 -21.21 19.42
C PRO A 170 6.17 -22.21 19.95
N ASP A 171 7.47 -21.90 19.85
CA ASP A 171 8.58 -22.75 20.32
C ASP A 171 8.59 -22.94 21.85
N ASN A 172 7.87 -22.10 22.59
CA ASN A 172 7.76 -22.19 24.05
C ASN A 172 6.48 -22.91 24.52
N ILE A 173 5.64 -23.38 23.59
CA ILE A 173 4.42 -24.11 23.92
C ILE A 173 4.75 -25.61 23.89
N GLN A 174 4.90 -26.22 25.07
CA GLN A 174 4.94 -27.66 25.18
C GLN A 174 3.51 -28.18 25.31
N ILE A 175 3.09 -29.00 24.34
CA ILE A 175 1.82 -29.75 24.44
C ILE A 175 2.15 -30.95 25.32
N VAL A 176 1.59 -30.97 26.54
CA VAL A 176 1.68 -32.09 27.51
C VAL A 176 0.56 -33.05 27.23
#